data_154ae9e97377f989b108882b8ff212c9
#
_entry.id   154ae9e97377f989b108882b8ff212c9
#
_cell.length_a   1.000
_cell.length_b   1.000
_cell.length_c   1.000
_cell.angle_alpha   90.00
_cell.angle_beta   90.00
_cell.angle_gamma   90.00
#
_symmetry.space_group_name_H-M   'P 1'
#
loop_
_entity.id
_entity.type
_entity.pdbx_description
1 polymer ?
#
loop_
_entity_poly.entity_id
_entity_poly.type
_entity_poly.pdbx_seq_one_letter_code
_entity_poly.pdbx_strand_id
1 'polypeptide(L)'
;GLYFFDQDMTHQDITRYGNDLRPFADLVSGGAITALETGLGAPAGLFLAAGQGRQEDYDLTTQSWSVFGQADWHVTDRFTVTAGLRYTEEDKTVDADLNVNDPFSALNFVQIGFQQIFAAAFFQLTGLPPTPANIAANPAAAAQAQAIATAGSTNPAVNPLLGLTALQFSPPAPDYASARSEDNTSGNIILSYDVTDNLNVYASYSTGYKAGGFNVSSTAAIANALQFDPEISTNIEIGVKTTLLDNTMRLDFAAFSQNLEDFQSNNFNGTAFVLDNAGEVVVRGIEIESMWRPNESFMWTGGVTYLLDAEYERYTNAPCDDLNQSSQCLIAGTQDLTGRRLAGAAKTTATSTATWFFPLGNDWGGFVRGEVFYTSGRNLGGDLDPRKVQEGFALFNASFGFGAEDESWGLQFWGRNLADEEYLVGEFSSVGQPGSLNGYPGDPRTYGVTLRLRR
;
A
#
# COMPACT_ATOMS: atom_id res chain seq x y z
N GLY A 1 -30.04 -13.35 2.00
CA GLY A 1 -29.92 -12.49 0.82
C GLY A 1 -29.07 -13.14 -0.26
N LEU A 2 -29.17 -12.55 -1.45
CA LEU A 2 -28.33 -12.88 -2.60
C LEU A 2 -27.62 -11.60 -3.05
N TYR A 3 -26.40 -11.73 -3.50
CA TYR A 3 -25.61 -10.63 -4.05
C TYR A 3 -24.98 -11.08 -5.36
N PHE A 4 -24.98 -10.21 -6.35
CA PHE A 4 -24.28 -10.37 -7.60
C PHE A 4 -23.55 -9.07 -7.94
N PHE A 5 -22.31 -9.20 -8.40
CA PHE A 5 -21.46 -8.10 -8.83
C PHE A 5 -20.77 -8.48 -10.14
N ASP A 6 -20.78 -7.55 -11.09
CA ASP A 6 -20.12 -7.68 -12.39
C ASP A 6 -19.46 -6.35 -12.72
N GLN A 7 -18.17 -6.37 -12.97
CA GLN A 7 -17.37 -5.18 -13.25
C GLN A 7 -16.34 -5.43 -14.33
N ASP A 8 -16.34 -4.57 -15.34
CA ASP A 8 -15.26 -4.41 -16.30
C ASP A 8 -14.49 -3.13 -15.97
N MET A 9 -13.17 -3.22 -15.90
CA MET A 9 -12.30 -2.11 -15.61
C MET A 9 -11.12 -2.10 -16.58
N THR A 10 -10.92 -0.97 -17.25
CA THR A 10 -9.70 -0.70 -18.01
C THR A 10 -8.77 0.17 -17.19
N HIS A 11 -7.53 -0.25 -17.03
CA HIS A 11 -6.47 0.52 -16.38
C HIS A 11 -5.35 0.79 -17.36
N GLN A 12 -4.92 2.05 -17.45
CA GLN A 12 -3.79 2.44 -18.29
C GLN A 12 -2.73 3.12 -17.43
N ASP A 13 -1.50 2.64 -17.50
CA ASP A 13 -0.32 3.28 -16.92
C ASP A 13 0.63 3.73 -18.02
N ILE A 14 1.04 4.99 -17.96
CA ILE A 14 1.98 5.58 -18.91
C ILE A 14 3.13 6.22 -18.16
N THR A 15 4.30 5.60 -18.22
CA THR A 15 5.55 6.17 -17.72
C THR A 15 6.34 6.73 -18.91
N ARG A 16 6.63 8.03 -18.91
CA ARG A 16 7.43 8.70 -19.96
C ARG A 16 8.60 9.46 -19.38
N TYR A 17 9.76 9.30 -19.97
CA TYR A 17 10.98 10.01 -19.58
C TYR A 17 10.91 11.47 -19.97
N GLY A 18 11.26 12.33 -19.01
CA GLY A 18 11.44 13.76 -19.23
C GLY A 18 12.79 14.10 -19.87
N ASN A 19 12.98 15.37 -20.20
CA ASN A 19 14.22 15.87 -20.82
C ASN A 19 15.46 15.71 -19.92
N ASP A 20 15.27 15.68 -18.61
CA ASP A 20 16.35 15.70 -17.64
C ASP A 20 16.85 14.29 -17.23
N LEU A 21 16.09 13.22 -17.59
CA LEU A 21 16.47 11.85 -17.22
C LEU A 21 17.82 11.46 -17.82
N ARG A 22 18.02 11.72 -19.12
CA ARG A 22 19.27 11.37 -19.81
C ARG A 22 20.50 12.08 -19.21
N PRO A 23 20.50 13.43 -19.04
CA PRO A 23 21.59 14.13 -18.37
C PRO A 23 21.84 13.65 -16.95
N PHE A 24 20.78 13.37 -16.18
CA PHE A 24 20.87 12.83 -14.84
C PHE A 24 21.53 11.45 -14.83
N ALA A 25 21.08 10.53 -15.69
CA ALA A 25 21.63 9.18 -15.78
C ALA A 25 23.11 9.17 -16.17
N ASP A 26 23.52 10.04 -17.11
CA ASP A 26 24.94 10.22 -17.45
C ASP A 26 25.74 10.78 -16.28
N LEU A 27 25.20 11.74 -15.54
CA LEU A 27 25.88 12.31 -14.38
C LEU A 27 26.11 11.27 -13.29
N VAL A 28 25.07 10.53 -12.88
CA VAL A 28 25.18 9.56 -11.78
C VAL A 28 25.98 8.31 -12.16
N SER A 29 26.04 7.97 -13.45
CA SER A 29 26.84 6.86 -13.97
C SER A 29 28.27 7.27 -14.38
N GLY A 30 28.66 8.55 -14.19
CA GLY A 30 29.98 9.05 -14.60
C GLY A 30 30.19 9.00 -16.12
N GLY A 31 29.14 9.19 -16.92
CA GLY A 31 29.18 9.16 -18.38
C GLY A 31 29.07 7.77 -19.00
N ALA A 32 28.73 6.74 -18.19
CA ALA A 32 28.69 5.36 -18.66
C ALA A 32 27.61 5.11 -19.72
N ILE A 33 26.50 5.86 -19.70
CA ILE A 33 25.43 5.74 -20.70
C ILE A 33 25.94 6.18 -22.08
N THR A 34 26.62 7.34 -22.15
CA THR A 34 27.24 7.83 -23.39
C THR A 34 28.35 6.89 -23.87
N ALA A 35 29.18 6.35 -22.98
CA ALA A 35 30.21 5.39 -23.32
C ALA A 35 29.60 4.09 -23.85
N LEU A 36 28.52 3.61 -23.30
CA LEU A 36 27.81 2.39 -23.73
C LEU A 36 27.19 2.59 -25.13
N GLU A 37 26.55 3.73 -25.43
CA GLU A 37 26.06 4.05 -26.78
C GLU A 37 27.19 3.99 -27.80
N THR A 38 28.31 4.64 -27.50
CA THR A 38 29.49 4.66 -28.36
C THR A 38 30.07 3.24 -28.59
N GLY A 39 30.16 2.46 -27.49
CA GLY A 39 30.68 1.09 -27.53
C GLY A 39 29.83 0.09 -28.31
N LEU A 40 28.51 0.32 -28.32
CA LEU A 40 27.56 -0.49 -29.08
C LEU A 40 27.33 0.04 -30.51
N GLY A 41 27.92 1.18 -30.90
CA GLY A 41 27.65 1.85 -32.18
C GLY A 41 26.23 2.38 -32.31
N ALA A 42 25.58 2.65 -31.20
CA ALA A 42 24.23 3.21 -31.17
C ALA A 42 24.24 4.74 -31.45
N PRO A 43 23.19 5.31 -32.02
CA PRO A 43 23.08 6.75 -32.18
C PRO A 43 23.22 7.48 -30.84
N ALA A 44 23.93 8.62 -30.84
CA ALA A 44 24.08 9.43 -29.64
C ALA A 44 22.72 9.94 -29.15
N GLY A 45 22.45 9.77 -27.87
CA GLY A 45 21.17 10.15 -27.23
C GLY A 45 20.02 9.18 -27.46
N LEU A 46 20.30 7.96 -27.96
CA LEU A 46 19.28 6.92 -28.13
C LEU A 46 18.75 6.41 -26.79
N PHE A 47 19.62 6.23 -25.80
CA PHE A 47 19.25 5.63 -24.52
C PHE A 47 18.68 6.66 -23.57
N LEU A 48 17.57 6.31 -22.90
CA LEU A 48 16.86 7.16 -21.93
C LEU A 48 16.44 8.53 -22.52
N ALA A 49 16.09 8.55 -23.81
CA ALA A 49 15.65 9.76 -24.47
C ALA A 49 14.29 10.24 -23.97
N ALA A 50 14.07 11.55 -24.02
CA ALA A 50 12.77 12.12 -23.69
C ALA A 50 11.64 11.52 -24.54
N GLY A 51 10.54 11.17 -23.90
CA GLY A 51 9.38 10.53 -24.53
C GLY A 51 9.49 9.01 -24.64
N GLN A 52 10.64 8.41 -24.37
CA GLN A 52 10.74 6.96 -24.14
C GLN A 52 10.11 6.56 -22.83
N GLY A 53 9.90 5.26 -22.62
CA GLY A 53 9.33 4.68 -21.43
C GLY A 53 8.44 3.49 -21.73
N ARG A 54 7.30 3.38 -21.04
CA ARG A 54 6.35 2.30 -21.20
C ARG A 54 4.91 2.79 -21.20
N GLN A 55 4.06 2.04 -21.87
CA GLN A 55 2.62 2.11 -21.76
C GLN A 55 2.08 0.73 -21.49
N GLU A 56 1.26 0.61 -20.48
CA GLU A 56 0.68 -0.64 -19.99
C GLU A 56 -0.82 -0.47 -19.97
N ASP A 57 -1.52 -1.26 -20.77
CA ASP A 57 -2.97 -1.26 -20.85
C ASP A 57 -3.48 -2.61 -20.31
N TYR A 58 -4.43 -2.54 -19.36
CA TYR A 58 -4.99 -3.71 -18.68
C TYR A 58 -6.50 -3.67 -18.75
N ASP A 59 -7.09 -4.76 -19.23
CA ASP A 59 -8.52 -5.02 -19.15
C ASP A 59 -8.78 -6.08 -18.08
N LEU A 60 -9.53 -5.70 -17.03
CA LEU A 60 -9.85 -6.57 -15.91
C LEU A 60 -11.35 -6.80 -15.84
N THR A 61 -11.76 -8.04 -15.67
CA THR A 61 -13.15 -8.41 -15.40
C THR A 61 -13.23 -9.06 -14.02
N THR A 62 -14.24 -8.69 -13.25
CA THR A 62 -14.55 -9.33 -11.97
C THR A 62 -16.03 -9.69 -11.94
N GLN A 63 -16.33 -10.96 -11.74
CA GLN A 63 -17.68 -11.45 -11.50
C GLN A 63 -17.74 -12.12 -10.14
N SER A 64 -18.71 -11.74 -9.32
CA SER A 64 -18.86 -12.30 -7.99
C SER A 64 -20.33 -12.55 -7.67
N TRP A 65 -20.63 -13.69 -7.06
CA TRP A 65 -21.94 -13.92 -6.49
C TRP A 65 -21.83 -14.45 -5.05
N SER A 66 -22.82 -14.16 -4.25
CA SER A 66 -22.86 -14.71 -2.92
C SER A 66 -24.27 -14.95 -2.40
N VAL A 67 -24.38 -15.94 -1.52
CA VAL A 67 -25.57 -16.22 -0.73
C VAL A 67 -25.23 -16.04 0.74
N PHE A 68 -26.12 -15.39 1.50
CA PHE A 68 -25.88 -15.14 2.92
C PHE A 68 -27.17 -15.10 3.70
N GLY A 69 -27.03 -15.39 5.00
CA GLY A 69 -28.12 -15.30 5.96
C GLY A 69 -27.60 -15.03 7.36
N GLN A 70 -28.46 -14.42 8.17
CA GLN A 70 -28.24 -14.20 9.58
C GLN A 70 -29.53 -14.50 10.34
N ALA A 71 -29.38 -15.03 11.54
CA ALA A 71 -30.48 -15.28 12.45
C ALA A 71 -30.12 -14.82 13.86
N ASP A 72 -31.08 -14.15 14.50
CA ASP A 72 -31.01 -13.79 15.91
C ASP A 72 -31.93 -14.71 16.70
N TRP A 73 -31.36 -15.42 17.63
CA TRP A 73 -32.10 -16.32 18.51
C TRP A 73 -32.14 -15.77 19.94
N HIS A 74 -33.30 -15.27 20.35
CA HIS A 74 -33.55 -14.85 21.72
C HIS A 74 -33.78 -16.10 22.61
N VAL A 75 -32.68 -16.59 23.21
CA VAL A 75 -32.68 -17.78 24.07
C VAL A 75 -33.48 -17.51 25.36
N THR A 76 -33.34 -16.28 25.87
CA THR A 76 -34.16 -15.71 26.97
C THR A 76 -34.45 -14.24 26.66
N ASP A 77 -35.23 -13.56 27.48
CA ASP A 77 -35.49 -12.12 27.35
C ASP A 77 -34.23 -11.25 27.43
N ARG A 78 -33.12 -11.80 27.93
CA ARG A 78 -31.84 -11.09 28.12
C ARG A 78 -30.66 -11.69 27.38
N PHE A 79 -30.79 -12.88 26.82
CA PHE A 79 -29.70 -13.55 26.14
C PHE A 79 -30.05 -13.82 24.68
N THR A 80 -29.28 -13.25 23.80
CA THR A 80 -29.42 -13.38 22.34
C THR A 80 -28.15 -14.00 21.74
N VAL A 81 -28.34 -14.97 20.85
CA VAL A 81 -27.31 -15.55 20.01
C VAL A 81 -27.59 -15.12 18.58
N THR A 82 -26.64 -14.40 17.97
CA THR A 82 -26.67 -14.08 16.54
C THR A 82 -25.69 -14.98 15.82
N ALA A 83 -26.13 -15.60 14.71
CA ALA A 83 -25.25 -16.37 13.83
C ALA A 83 -25.48 -15.95 12.37
N GLY A 84 -24.40 -15.65 11.68
CA GLY A 84 -24.39 -15.29 10.27
C GLY A 84 -23.43 -16.17 9.47
N LEU A 85 -23.81 -16.48 8.22
CA LEU A 85 -22.98 -17.22 7.28
C LEU A 85 -23.13 -16.62 5.90
N ARG A 86 -22.02 -16.54 5.16
CA ARG A 86 -21.94 -16.12 3.77
C ARG A 86 -21.03 -17.06 3.00
N TYR A 87 -21.49 -17.49 1.83
CA TYR A 87 -20.67 -18.13 0.81
C TYR A 87 -20.54 -17.16 -0.36
N THR A 88 -19.34 -16.99 -0.86
CA THR A 88 -19.02 -16.12 -2.01
C THR A 88 -18.16 -16.91 -2.99
N GLU A 89 -18.43 -16.75 -4.28
CA GLU A 89 -17.60 -17.23 -5.38
C GLU A 89 -17.25 -16.02 -6.27
N GLU A 90 -15.99 -15.94 -6.69
CA GLU A 90 -15.46 -14.81 -7.43
C GLU A 90 -14.52 -15.27 -8.54
N ASP A 91 -14.83 -14.83 -9.76
CA ASP A 91 -14.04 -15.05 -10.96
C ASP A 91 -13.42 -13.73 -11.43
N LYS A 92 -12.13 -13.75 -11.70
CA LYS A 92 -11.38 -12.59 -12.21
C LYS A 92 -10.58 -12.97 -13.44
N THR A 93 -10.51 -12.05 -14.40
CA THR A 93 -9.59 -12.15 -15.53
C THR A 93 -8.82 -10.87 -15.70
N VAL A 94 -7.63 -10.98 -16.29
CA VAL A 94 -6.83 -9.85 -16.74
C VAL A 94 -6.28 -10.16 -18.13
N ASP A 95 -6.33 -9.16 -19.02
CA ASP A 95 -5.62 -9.13 -20.29
C ASP A 95 -4.73 -7.89 -20.31
N ALA A 96 -3.44 -8.05 -20.63
CA ALA A 96 -2.43 -7.01 -20.54
C ALA A 96 -1.68 -6.85 -21.85
N ASP A 97 -1.67 -5.64 -22.39
CA ASP A 97 -0.86 -5.17 -23.53
C ASP A 97 0.26 -4.26 -23.01
N LEU A 98 1.51 -4.70 -23.15
CA LEU A 98 2.69 -4.09 -22.53
C LEU A 98 3.63 -3.55 -23.60
N ASN A 99 3.52 -2.28 -23.91
CA ASN A 99 4.32 -1.58 -24.90
C ASN A 99 5.50 -0.83 -24.27
N VAL A 100 6.72 -1.23 -24.60
CA VAL A 100 7.95 -0.58 -24.13
C VAL A 100 8.73 -0.01 -25.32
N ASN A 101 9.05 1.28 -25.29
CA ASN A 101 9.86 1.96 -26.28
C ASN A 101 11.18 2.48 -25.69
N ASP A 102 11.73 1.77 -24.70
CA ASP A 102 13.01 2.07 -24.03
C ASP A 102 14.10 1.05 -24.42
N PRO A 103 14.95 1.38 -25.41
CA PRO A 103 16.02 0.49 -25.85
C PRO A 103 17.06 0.21 -24.77
N PHE A 104 17.27 1.12 -23.81
CA PHE A 104 18.22 0.93 -22.74
C PHE A 104 17.78 -0.16 -21.75
N SER A 105 16.51 -0.15 -21.36
CA SER A 105 15.96 -1.15 -20.45
C SER A 105 15.88 -2.55 -21.08
N ALA A 106 15.96 -2.65 -22.41
CA ALA A 106 16.02 -3.92 -23.12
C ALA A 106 17.42 -4.54 -23.17
N LEU A 107 18.48 -3.84 -22.73
CA LEU A 107 19.85 -4.34 -22.77
C LEU A 107 20.09 -5.42 -21.71
N ASN A 108 20.69 -6.53 -22.14
CA ASN A 108 21.15 -7.58 -21.22
C ASN A 108 22.62 -7.33 -20.84
N PHE A 109 22.84 -6.66 -19.71
CA PHE A 109 24.17 -6.30 -19.23
C PHE A 109 25.05 -7.53 -18.87
N VAL A 110 24.44 -8.65 -18.47
CA VAL A 110 25.18 -9.89 -18.25
C VAL A 110 25.73 -10.41 -19.56
N GLN A 111 24.91 -10.42 -20.62
CA GLN A 111 25.36 -10.90 -21.96
C GLN A 111 26.37 -9.95 -22.58
N ILE A 112 26.18 -8.63 -22.50
CA ILE A 112 27.13 -7.63 -23.02
C ILE A 112 28.45 -7.75 -22.27
N GLY A 113 28.41 -7.83 -20.94
CA GLY A 113 29.59 -8.04 -20.10
C GLY A 113 30.30 -9.35 -20.40
N PHE A 114 29.56 -10.45 -20.60
CA PHE A 114 30.13 -11.72 -21.04
C PHE A 114 30.94 -11.58 -22.34
N GLN A 115 30.37 -10.92 -23.37
CA GLN A 115 31.05 -10.73 -24.65
C GLN A 115 32.33 -9.91 -24.50
N GLN A 116 32.29 -8.82 -23.71
CA GLN A 116 33.47 -7.98 -23.48
C GLN A 116 34.56 -8.72 -22.70
N ILE A 117 34.20 -9.43 -21.63
CA ILE A 117 35.14 -10.20 -20.81
C ILE A 117 35.72 -11.37 -21.61
N PHE A 118 34.89 -12.06 -22.40
CA PHE A 118 35.36 -13.13 -23.29
C PHE A 118 36.38 -12.61 -24.29
N ALA A 119 36.08 -11.49 -24.95
CA ALA A 119 36.98 -10.89 -25.94
C ALA A 119 38.32 -10.47 -25.32
N ALA A 120 38.29 -9.86 -24.15
CA ALA A 120 39.48 -9.45 -23.41
C ALA A 120 40.32 -10.67 -22.96
N ALA A 121 39.69 -11.69 -22.37
CA ALA A 121 40.35 -12.90 -21.89
C ALA A 121 40.96 -13.71 -23.06
N PHE A 122 40.20 -13.86 -24.15
CA PHE A 122 40.70 -14.55 -25.34
C PHE A 122 41.92 -13.85 -25.94
N PHE A 123 41.87 -12.51 -26.03
CA PHE A 123 43.01 -11.71 -26.51
C PHE A 123 44.23 -11.84 -25.59
N GLN A 124 44.02 -11.80 -24.27
CA GLN A 124 45.13 -12.02 -23.32
C GLN A 124 45.78 -13.41 -23.46
N LEU A 125 45.00 -14.43 -23.74
CA LEU A 125 45.49 -15.81 -23.86
C LEU A 125 46.19 -16.10 -25.21
N THR A 126 45.78 -15.40 -26.28
CA THR A 126 46.21 -15.74 -27.65
C THR A 126 46.95 -14.61 -28.38
N GLY A 127 46.80 -13.36 -27.92
CA GLY A 127 47.23 -12.18 -28.68
C GLY A 127 46.39 -11.88 -29.92
N LEU A 128 45.26 -12.60 -30.12
CA LEU A 128 44.42 -12.52 -31.31
C LEU A 128 43.02 -12.07 -30.98
N PRO A 129 42.33 -11.30 -31.85
CA PRO A 129 40.92 -10.96 -31.64
C PRO A 129 40.06 -12.23 -31.75
N PRO A 130 38.89 -12.29 -31.03
CA PRO A 130 38.04 -13.49 -30.98
C PRO A 130 37.14 -13.61 -32.23
N THR A 131 37.77 -13.70 -33.39
CA THR A 131 37.07 -14.03 -34.64
C THR A 131 36.69 -15.50 -34.68
N PRO A 132 35.65 -15.91 -35.42
CA PRO A 132 35.29 -17.33 -35.55
C PRO A 132 36.49 -18.22 -35.96
N ALA A 133 37.38 -17.75 -36.86
CA ALA A 133 38.56 -18.48 -37.31
C ALA A 133 39.58 -18.62 -36.17
N ASN A 134 39.87 -17.56 -35.41
CA ASN A 134 40.84 -17.60 -34.31
C ASN A 134 40.31 -18.45 -33.14
N ILE A 135 39.03 -18.40 -32.85
CA ILE A 135 38.38 -19.24 -31.82
C ILE A 135 38.51 -20.73 -32.21
N ALA A 136 38.20 -21.07 -33.47
CA ALA A 136 38.31 -22.44 -33.96
C ALA A 136 39.77 -22.95 -33.96
N ALA A 137 40.73 -22.07 -34.22
CA ALA A 137 42.16 -22.39 -34.20
C ALA A 137 42.76 -22.54 -32.77
N ASN A 138 42.09 -21.97 -31.75
CA ASN A 138 42.56 -21.94 -30.35
C ASN A 138 41.48 -22.43 -29.35
N PRO A 139 40.98 -23.68 -29.47
CA PRO A 139 39.86 -24.17 -28.70
C PRO A 139 40.09 -24.20 -27.18
N ALA A 140 41.30 -24.48 -26.73
CA ALA A 140 41.65 -24.49 -25.31
C ALA A 140 41.60 -23.07 -24.70
N ALA A 141 42.13 -22.07 -25.41
CA ALA A 141 42.04 -20.68 -24.98
C ALA A 141 40.60 -20.15 -25.02
N ALA A 142 39.81 -20.56 -26.01
CA ALA A 142 38.39 -20.22 -26.08
C ALA A 142 37.59 -20.78 -24.89
N ALA A 143 37.83 -22.05 -24.53
CA ALA A 143 37.18 -22.66 -23.36
C ALA A 143 37.57 -21.96 -22.04
N GLN A 144 38.85 -21.60 -21.88
CA GLN A 144 39.32 -20.85 -20.72
C GLN A 144 38.72 -19.42 -20.68
N ALA A 145 38.70 -18.70 -21.79
CA ALA A 145 38.07 -17.38 -21.88
C ALA A 145 36.58 -17.44 -21.60
N GLN A 146 35.88 -18.48 -22.05
CA GLN A 146 34.47 -18.70 -21.75
C GLN A 146 34.22 -18.92 -20.25
N ALA A 147 35.06 -19.72 -19.58
CA ALA A 147 34.95 -19.92 -18.13
C ALA A 147 35.15 -18.61 -17.35
N ILE A 148 36.16 -17.80 -17.74
CA ILE A 148 36.40 -16.47 -17.16
C ILE A 148 35.22 -15.54 -17.39
N ALA A 149 34.66 -15.49 -18.61
CA ALA A 149 33.52 -14.65 -18.94
C ALA A 149 32.26 -15.07 -18.20
N THR A 150 32.00 -16.37 -18.07
CA THR A 150 30.84 -16.89 -17.31
C THR A 150 30.92 -16.48 -15.84
N ALA A 151 32.08 -16.63 -15.20
CA ALA A 151 32.27 -16.24 -13.81
C ALA A 151 32.25 -14.70 -13.61
N GLY A 152 32.79 -13.95 -14.60
CA GLY A 152 32.90 -12.50 -14.51
C GLY A 152 31.62 -11.74 -14.88
N SER A 153 30.82 -12.26 -15.79
CA SER A 153 29.66 -11.53 -16.33
C SER A 153 28.58 -11.18 -15.29
N THR A 154 28.43 -11.99 -14.24
CA THR A 154 27.51 -11.79 -13.13
C THR A 154 28.17 -11.17 -11.89
N ASN A 155 29.47 -10.90 -11.93
CA ASN A 155 30.20 -10.31 -10.82
C ASN A 155 30.37 -8.80 -11.02
N PRO A 156 29.74 -7.93 -10.15
CA PRO A 156 29.83 -6.48 -10.30
C PRO A 156 31.26 -5.91 -10.24
N ALA A 157 32.20 -6.60 -9.56
CA ALA A 157 33.60 -6.18 -9.51
C ALA A 157 34.33 -6.37 -10.83
N VAL A 158 33.80 -7.22 -11.72
CA VAL A 158 34.39 -7.57 -13.03
C VAL A 158 33.57 -6.98 -14.19
N ASN A 159 32.25 -6.98 -14.06
CA ASN A 159 31.31 -6.43 -15.03
C ASN A 159 30.65 -5.14 -14.46
N PRO A 160 31.26 -3.96 -14.73
CA PRO A 160 30.72 -2.70 -14.21
C PRO A 160 29.36 -2.29 -14.81
N LEU A 161 28.96 -2.90 -15.96
CA LEU A 161 27.64 -2.63 -16.57
C LEU A 161 26.49 -3.04 -15.67
N LEU A 162 26.69 -3.99 -14.75
CA LEU A 162 25.67 -4.38 -13.77
C LEU A 162 25.26 -3.23 -12.87
N GLY A 163 26.12 -2.24 -12.64
CA GLY A 163 25.78 -1.01 -11.92
C GLY A 163 24.75 -0.12 -12.63
N LEU A 164 24.56 -0.33 -13.94
CA LEU A 164 23.56 0.41 -14.73
C LEU A 164 22.17 -0.21 -14.69
N THR A 165 22.00 -1.41 -14.11
CA THR A 165 20.69 -2.09 -14.02
C THR A 165 19.67 -1.25 -13.26
N ALA A 166 20.09 -0.48 -12.25
CA ALA A 166 19.22 0.42 -11.49
C ALA A 166 18.61 1.57 -12.33
N LEU A 167 19.13 1.80 -13.54
CA LEU A 167 18.61 2.79 -14.49
C LEU A 167 17.70 2.17 -15.57
N GLN A 168 17.47 0.86 -15.55
CA GLN A 168 16.54 0.16 -16.44
C GLN A 168 15.11 0.26 -15.88
N PHE A 169 14.46 1.40 -16.05
CA PHE A 169 13.16 1.69 -15.45
C PHE A 169 11.97 1.03 -16.14
N SER A 170 12.15 0.59 -17.38
CA SER A 170 11.09 0.03 -18.21
C SER A 170 11.57 -1.25 -18.91
N PRO A 171 11.95 -2.31 -18.17
CA PRO A 171 12.35 -3.55 -18.80
C PRO A 171 11.18 -4.16 -19.58
N PRO A 172 11.43 -4.69 -20.79
CA PRO A 172 10.38 -5.29 -21.62
C PRO A 172 9.78 -6.52 -20.92
N ALA A 173 8.46 -6.60 -20.92
CA ALA A 173 7.70 -7.76 -20.50
C ALA A 173 6.79 -8.21 -21.65
N PRO A 174 6.48 -9.50 -21.80
CA PRO A 174 5.51 -9.97 -22.78
C PRO A 174 4.10 -9.62 -22.35
N ASP A 175 3.20 -9.42 -23.32
CA ASP A 175 1.77 -9.41 -23.10
C ASP A 175 1.34 -10.70 -22.41
N TYR A 176 0.32 -10.61 -21.57
CA TYR A 176 -0.21 -11.77 -20.88
C TYR A 176 -1.71 -11.70 -20.66
N ALA A 177 -2.33 -12.87 -20.58
CA ALA A 177 -3.68 -13.03 -20.08
C ALA A 177 -3.67 -14.04 -18.93
N SER A 178 -4.47 -13.78 -17.91
CA SER A 178 -4.58 -14.66 -16.75
C SER A 178 -6.00 -14.67 -16.20
N ALA A 179 -6.35 -15.77 -15.54
CA ALA A 179 -7.63 -15.94 -14.89
C ALA A 179 -7.45 -16.53 -13.50
N ARG A 180 -8.37 -16.20 -12.60
CA ARG A 180 -8.40 -16.68 -11.22
C ARG A 180 -9.85 -16.91 -10.83
N SER A 181 -10.12 -18.04 -10.20
CA SER A 181 -11.40 -18.35 -9.54
C SER A 181 -11.15 -18.70 -8.09
N GLU A 182 -11.96 -18.19 -7.19
CA GLU A 182 -11.84 -18.47 -5.75
C GLU A 182 -13.19 -18.46 -5.08
N ASP A 183 -13.32 -19.22 -4.01
CA ASP A 183 -14.49 -19.23 -3.15
C ASP A 183 -14.11 -19.05 -1.68
N ASN A 184 -15.01 -18.49 -0.91
CA ASN A 184 -14.82 -18.31 0.52
C ASN A 184 -16.14 -18.48 1.28
N THR A 185 -16.03 -19.11 2.45
CA THR A 185 -17.10 -19.16 3.43
C THR A 185 -16.69 -18.35 4.65
N SER A 186 -17.39 -17.25 4.91
CA SER A 186 -17.18 -16.38 6.08
C SER A 186 -18.43 -16.34 6.94
N GLY A 187 -18.27 -16.01 8.22
CA GLY A 187 -19.39 -15.97 9.14
C GLY A 187 -19.07 -15.31 10.46
N ASN A 188 -20.08 -15.19 11.27
CA ASN A 188 -19.96 -14.66 12.63
C ASN A 188 -20.86 -15.42 13.61
N ILE A 189 -20.47 -15.39 14.86
CA ILE A 189 -21.31 -15.74 16.00
C ILE A 189 -21.13 -14.66 17.07
N ILE A 190 -22.25 -14.16 17.59
CA ILE A 190 -22.26 -13.12 18.64
C ILE A 190 -23.15 -13.63 19.78
N LEU A 191 -22.59 -13.60 20.97
CA LEU A 191 -23.30 -13.87 22.22
C LEU A 191 -23.50 -12.54 22.92
N SER A 192 -24.75 -12.14 23.14
CA SER A 192 -25.11 -10.86 23.73
C SER A 192 -26.02 -11.06 24.96
N TYR A 193 -25.67 -10.42 26.07
CA TYR A 193 -26.41 -10.51 27.31
C TYR A 193 -26.72 -9.15 27.92
N ASP A 194 -28.00 -8.86 28.11
CA ASP A 194 -28.49 -7.66 28.78
C ASP A 194 -28.44 -7.87 30.30
N VAL A 195 -27.35 -7.37 30.92
CA VAL A 195 -27.16 -7.45 32.38
C VAL A 195 -28.24 -6.63 33.10
N THR A 196 -28.52 -5.45 32.56
CA THR A 196 -29.63 -4.58 32.92
C THR A 196 -30.24 -3.96 31.65
N ASP A 197 -31.31 -3.19 31.76
CA ASP A 197 -31.91 -2.47 30.62
C ASP A 197 -30.93 -1.46 29.99
N ASN A 198 -29.89 -1.05 30.73
CA ASN A 198 -28.91 -0.04 30.31
C ASN A 198 -27.50 -0.57 30.15
N LEU A 199 -27.28 -1.87 30.35
CA LEU A 199 -25.95 -2.51 30.28
C LEU A 199 -26.02 -3.82 29.52
N ASN A 200 -25.37 -3.85 28.37
CA ASN A 200 -25.19 -5.03 27.54
C ASN A 200 -23.72 -5.44 27.53
N VAL A 201 -23.45 -6.74 27.61
CA VAL A 201 -22.13 -7.34 27.40
C VAL A 201 -22.21 -8.31 26.25
N TYR A 202 -21.16 -8.38 25.44
CA TYR A 202 -21.12 -9.29 24.32
C TYR A 202 -19.74 -9.91 24.11
N ALA A 203 -19.73 -11.05 23.42
CA ALA A 203 -18.55 -11.67 22.87
C ALA A 203 -18.85 -12.09 21.43
N SER A 204 -17.92 -11.86 20.52
CA SER A 204 -18.07 -12.25 19.12
C SER A 204 -16.84 -12.98 18.60
N TYR A 205 -17.09 -13.87 17.66
CA TYR A 205 -16.11 -14.47 16.78
C TYR A 205 -16.57 -14.27 15.35
N SER A 206 -15.70 -13.76 14.49
CA SER A 206 -16.02 -13.56 13.09
C SER A 206 -14.84 -13.90 12.19
N THR A 207 -15.17 -14.38 11.00
CA THR A 207 -14.22 -14.61 9.92
C THR A 207 -14.63 -13.77 8.71
N GLY A 208 -13.63 -13.33 7.96
CA GLY A 208 -13.81 -12.58 6.72
C GLY A 208 -12.67 -12.86 5.76
N TYR A 209 -12.77 -12.37 4.54
CA TYR A 209 -11.68 -12.45 3.59
C TYR A 209 -11.64 -11.21 2.70
N LYS A 210 -10.47 -10.95 2.15
CA LYS A 210 -10.23 -10.02 1.07
C LYS A 210 -9.73 -10.82 -0.12
N ALA A 211 -10.43 -10.73 -1.24
CA ALA A 211 -10.15 -11.54 -2.40
C ALA A 211 -8.72 -11.32 -2.93
N GLY A 212 -8.15 -12.37 -3.50
CA GLY A 212 -6.94 -12.31 -4.30
C GLY A 212 -7.16 -11.55 -5.62
N GLY A 213 -6.09 -11.36 -6.37
CA GLY A 213 -6.19 -10.58 -7.60
C GLY A 213 -4.92 -10.59 -8.43
N PHE A 214 -4.81 -9.58 -9.29
CA PHE A 214 -3.71 -9.39 -10.22
C PHE A 214 -2.94 -8.11 -9.93
N ASN A 215 -1.62 -8.19 -10.01
CA ASN A 215 -0.77 -7.03 -10.05
C ASN A 215 -0.75 -6.46 -11.47
N VAL A 216 -1.24 -5.24 -11.64
CA VAL A 216 -1.27 -4.51 -12.91
C VAL A 216 0.04 -3.74 -13.08
N SER A 217 1.14 -4.47 -13.35
CA SER A 217 2.48 -3.92 -13.51
C SER A 217 3.37 -4.87 -14.31
N SER A 218 4.08 -4.35 -15.31
CA SER A 218 5.08 -5.12 -16.07
C SER A 218 6.20 -5.66 -15.18
N THR A 219 6.56 -4.96 -14.10
CA THR A 219 7.59 -5.43 -13.16
C THR A 219 7.13 -6.67 -12.40
N ALA A 220 5.84 -6.77 -12.07
CA ALA A 220 5.26 -7.98 -11.49
C ALA A 220 5.23 -9.14 -12.50
N ALA A 221 4.96 -8.87 -13.78
CA ALA A 221 5.02 -9.86 -14.86
C ALA A 221 6.42 -10.46 -15.00
N ILE A 222 7.47 -9.62 -15.00
CA ILE A 222 8.87 -10.04 -15.08
C ILE A 222 9.28 -10.86 -13.85
N ALA A 223 8.82 -10.47 -12.67
CA ALA A 223 9.10 -11.15 -11.41
C ALA A 223 8.29 -12.45 -11.22
N ASN A 224 7.39 -12.80 -12.16
CA ASN A 224 6.43 -13.90 -12.05
C ASN A 224 5.52 -13.78 -10.81
N ALA A 225 5.20 -12.53 -10.43
CA ALA A 225 4.36 -12.15 -9.28
C ALA A 225 3.04 -11.51 -9.75
N LEU A 226 2.43 -12.09 -10.80
CA LEU A 226 1.21 -11.55 -11.41
C LEU A 226 0.01 -11.62 -10.48
N GLN A 227 -0.09 -12.66 -9.67
CA GLN A 227 -1.21 -12.92 -8.80
C GLN A 227 -0.79 -12.80 -7.34
N PHE A 228 -1.71 -12.36 -6.51
CA PHE A 228 -1.62 -12.44 -5.07
C PHE A 228 -2.84 -13.18 -4.50
N ASP A 229 -2.62 -13.87 -3.38
CA ASP A 229 -3.62 -14.73 -2.76
C ASP A 229 -4.61 -13.94 -1.89
N PRO A 230 -5.78 -14.54 -1.57
CA PRO A 230 -6.72 -13.95 -0.63
C PRO A 230 -6.10 -13.78 0.75
N GLU A 231 -6.46 -12.68 1.40
CA GLU A 231 -6.18 -12.45 2.82
C GLU A 231 -7.36 -12.95 3.65
N ILE A 232 -7.10 -13.75 4.66
CA ILE A 232 -8.11 -14.30 5.57
C ILE A 232 -8.03 -13.57 6.91
N SER A 233 -9.17 -13.09 7.37
CA SER A 233 -9.31 -12.41 8.66
C SER A 233 -10.07 -13.28 9.66
N THR A 234 -9.55 -13.38 10.88
CA THR A 234 -10.24 -13.93 12.05
C THR A 234 -10.24 -12.89 13.16
N ASN A 235 -11.40 -12.56 13.72
CA ASN A 235 -11.52 -11.60 14.81
C ASN A 235 -12.27 -12.21 16.00
N ILE A 236 -11.73 -11.98 17.21
CA ILE A 236 -12.38 -12.22 18.48
C ILE A 236 -12.52 -10.89 19.19
N GLU A 237 -13.72 -10.61 19.69
CA GLU A 237 -14.00 -9.35 20.38
C GLU A 237 -14.88 -9.60 21.59
N ILE A 238 -14.62 -8.89 22.67
CA ILE A 238 -15.47 -8.80 23.83
C ILE A 238 -15.75 -7.33 24.11
N GLY A 239 -16.98 -7.00 24.48
CA GLY A 239 -17.31 -5.61 24.71
C GLY A 239 -18.47 -5.39 25.68
N VAL A 240 -18.61 -4.14 26.02
CA VAL A 240 -19.65 -3.61 26.89
C VAL A 240 -20.27 -2.39 26.22
N LYS A 241 -21.59 -2.34 26.15
CA LYS A 241 -22.36 -1.18 25.70
C LYS A 241 -23.26 -0.73 26.84
N THR A 242 -23.16 0.54 27.20
CA THR A 242 -23.95 1.04 28.34
C THR A 242 -24.47 2.46 28.10
N THR A 243 -25.66 2.70 28.65
CA THR A 243 -26.23 4.05 28.78
C THR A 243 -26.19 4.47 30.23
N LEU A 244 -25.72 5.67 30.50
CA LEU A 244 -25.44 6.25 31.81
C LEU A 244 -26.15 7.61 31.95
N LEU A 245 -26.14 8.16 33.16
CA LEU A 245 -26.61 9.51 33.44
C LEU A 245 -28.05 9.76 32.91
N ASP A 246 -29.00 8.90 33.32
CA ASP A 246 -30.41 8.97 32.88
C ASP A 246 -30.55 8.95 31.34
N ASN A 247 -29.78 8.07 30.67
CA ASN A 247 -29.73 7.88 29.22
C ASN A 247 -29.19 9.09 28.42
N THR A 248 -28.54 10.05 29.07
CA THR A 248 -27.88 11.16 28.35
C THR A 248 -26.50 10.84 27.86
N MET A 249 -25.89 9.75 28.34
CA MET A 249 -24.53 9.31 27.95
C MET A 249 -24.55 7.85 27.47
N ARG A 250 -24.01 7.59 26.31
CA ARG A 250 -23.63 6.25 25.81
C ARG A 250 -22.14 6.06 25.93
N LEU A 251 -21.72 4.90 26.44
CA LEU A 251 -20.33 4.50 26.52
C LEU A 251 -20.21 3.05 26.03
N ASP A 252 -19.39 2.85 25.02
CA ASP A 252 -19.07 1.55 24.46
C ASP A 252 -17.57 1.27 24.70
N PHE A 253 -17.27 0.05 25.10
CA PHE A 253 -15.92 -0.45 25.28
C PHE A 253 -15.77 -1.79 24.56
N ALA A 254 -14.70 -1.98 23.81
CA ALA A 254 -14.35 -3.24 23.17
C ALA A 254 -12.88 -3.57 23.40
N ALA A 255 -12.58 -4.86 23.53
CA ALA A 255 -11.24 -5.42 23.44
C ALA A 255 -11.25 -6.49 22.36
N PHE A 256 -10.30 -6.43 21.44
CA PHE A 256 -10.28 -7.28 20.26
C PHE A 256 -8.90 -7.89 19.98
N SER A 257 -8.93 -9.02 19.28
CA SER A 257 -7.76 -9.65 18.68
C SER A 257 -8.11 -10.10 17.27
N GLN A 258 -7.46 -9.50 16.29
CA GLN A 258 -7.58 -9.82 14.88
C GLN A 258 -6.30 -10.48 14.39
N ASN A 259 -6.44 -11.60 13.67
CA ASN A 259 -5.38 -12.26 12.95
C ASN A 259 -5.67 -12.18 11.44
N LEU A 260 -4.66 -11.82 10.65
CA LEU A 260 -4.71 -11.76 9.19
C LEU A 260 -3.68 -12.74 8.64
N GLU A 261 -4.16 -13.79 7.96
CA GLU A 261 -3.33 -14.74 7.24
C GLU A 261 -3.20 -14.29 5.79
N ASP A 262 -2.03 -14.49 5.20
CA ASP A 262 -1.68 -14.06 3.86
C ASP A 262 -1.96 -12.55 3.61
N PHE A 263 -1.58 -11.74 4.60
CA PHE A 263 -1.80 -10.29 4.60
C PHE A 263 -1.31 -9.64 3.31
N GLN A 264 -2.21 -8.95 2.62
CA GLN A 264 -1.92 -8.28 1.36
C GLN A 264 -1.21 -6.95 1.62
N SER A 265 0.11 -6.93 1.46
CA SER A 265 0.96 -5.75 1.61
C SER A 265 1.27 -5.11 0.27
N ASN A 266 1.03 -3.80 0.16
CA ASN A 266 1.37 -3.03 -1.03
C ASN A 266 2.77 -2.41 -0.85
N ASN A 267 3.74 -2.91 -1.59
CA ASN A 267 5.15 -2.56 -1.44
C ASN A 267 5.67 -1.83 -2.68
N PHE A 268 6.45 -0.78 -2.47
CA PHE A 268 7.16 -0.11 -3.55
C PHE A 268 8.48 -0.85 -3.84
N ASN A 269 8.65 -1.32 -5.09
CA ASN A 269 9.82 -2.09 -5.52
C ASN A 269 10.91 -1.24 -6.20
N GLY A 270 10.82 0.08 -6.11
CA GLY A 270 11.74 1.04 -6.73
C GLY A 270 11.21 1.66 -8.02
N THR A 271 10.20 1.08 -8.67
CA THR A 271 9.58 1.59 -9.91
C THR A 271 8.06 1.55 -9.91
N ALA A 272 7.46 0.65 -9.15
CA ALA A 272 6.01 0.46 -9.05
C ALA A 272 5.62 -0.03 -7.67
N PHE A 273 4.35 0.13 -7.33
CA PHE A 273 3.74 -0.54 -6.20
C PHE A 273 3.28 -1.94 -6.63
N VAL A 274 3.71 -2.95 -5.90
CA VAL A 274 3.36 -4.36 -6.13
C VAL A 274 2.74 -4.90 -4.85
N LEU A 275 1.62 -5.56 -4.99
CA LEU A 275 0.93 -6.24 -3.90
C LEU A 275 1.47 -7.66 -3.76
N ASP A 276 1.87 -8.01 -2.56
CA ASP A 276 2.40 -9.33 -2.20
C ASP A 276 1.76 -9.79 -0.89
N ASN A 277 1.73 -11.10 -0.65
CA ASN A 277 1.24 -11.66 0.59
C ASN A 277 2.35 -11.69 1.64
N ALA A 278 2.23 -10.84 2.64
CA ALA A 278 3.23 -10.61 3.69
C ALA A 278 3.21 -11.66 4.83
N GLY A 279 2.52 -12.80 4.63
CA GLY A 279 2.39 -13.83 5.66
C GLY A 279 1.33 -13.48 6.71
N GLU A 280 1.70 -13.38 7.99
CA GLU A 280 0.73 -13.23 9.08
C GLU A 280 0.90 -11.91 9.81
N VAL A 281 -0.23 -11.26 10.12
CA VAL A 281 -0.31 -10.03 10.92
C VAL A 281 -1.28 -10.22 12.06
N VAL A 282 -0.89 -9.78 13.24
CA VAL A 282 -1.77 -9.74 14.41
C VAL A 282 -1.99 -8.31 14.87
N VAL A 283 -3.27 -7.97 15.17
CA VAL A 283 -3.65 -6.67 15.72
C VAL A 283 -4.50 -6.91 16.96
N ARG A 284 -4.05 -6.42 18.12
CA ARG A 284 -4.78 -6.49 19.39
C ARG A 284 -4.93 -5.10 19.97
N GLY A 285 -6.11 -4.80 20.47
CA GLY A 285 -6.34 -3.47 20.99
C GLY A 285 -7.59 -3.35 21.86
N ILE A 286 -7.78 -2.12 22.30
CA ILE A 286 -8.98 -1.69 22.99
C ILE A 286 -9.54 -0.47 22.28
N GLU A 287 -10.86 -0.37 22.28
CA GLU A 287 -11.62 0.76 21.76
C GLU A 287 -12.59 1.27 22.80
N ILE A 288 -12.68 2.58 22.90
CA ILE A 288 -13.65 3.27 23.76
C ILE A 288 -14.34 4.32 22.91
N GLU A 289 -15.65 4.26 22.86
CA GLU A 289 -16.48 5.26 22.19
C GLU A 289 -17.49 5.85 23.17
N SER A 290 -17.74 7.13 23.07
CA SER A 290 -18.72 7.79 23.92
C SER A 290 -19.47 8.89 23.18
N MET A 291 -20.76 9.01 23.50
CA MET A 291 -21.61 10.13 23.15
C MET A 291 -22.28 10.64 24.40
N TRP A 292 -22.20 11.95 24.65
CA TRP A 292 -22.84 12.58 25.78
C TRP A 292 -23.66 13.81 25.37
N ARG A 293 -24.94 13.77 25.66
CA ARG A 293 -25.91 14.85 25.40
C ARG A 293 -26.66 15.19 26.67
N PRO A 294 -26.06 15.97 27.60
CA PRO A 294 -26.69 16.29 28.90
C PRO A 294 -27.95 17.12 28.77
N ASN A 295 -28.11 17.86 27.68
CA ASN A 295 -29.27 18.68 27.37
C ASN A 295 -29.37 18.95 25.86
N GLU A 296 -30.36 19.67 25.41
CA GLU A 296 -30.61 19.98 24.01
C GLU A 296 -29.51 20.89 23.39
N SER A 297 -28.84 21.68 24.25
CA SER A 297 -27.86 22.67 23.80
C SER A 297 -26.45 22.16 23.69
N PHE A 298 -26.10 20.95 24.16
CA PHE A 298 -24.74 20.44 24.16
C PHE A 298 -24.68 18.99 23.76
N MET A 299 -23.77 18.67 22.88
CA MET A 299 -23.42 17.31 22.48
C MET A 299 -21.89 17.16 22.42
N TRP A 300 -21.40 16.09 23.02
CA TRP A 300 -20.02 15.67 22.91
C TRP A 300 -19.95 14.23 22.40
N THR A 301 -19.02 13.97 21.47
CA THR A 301 -18.67 12.62 21.02
C THR A 301 -17.16 12.46 21.09
N GLY A 302 -16.70 11.27 21.43
CA GLY A 302 -15.28 10.99 21.48
C GLY A 302 -14.99 9.50 21.35
N GLY A 303 -13.83 9.18 20.84
CA GLY A 303 -13.35 7.81 20.69
C GLY A 303 -11.85 7.73 20.83
N VAL A 304 -11.38 6.60 21.35
CA VAL A 304 -9.95 6.26 21.47
C VAL A 304 -9.77 4.80 21.10
N THR A 305 -8.87 4.55 20.15
CA THR A 305 -8.33 3.21 19.86
C THR A 305 -6.90 3.15 20.36
N TYR A 306 -6.58 2.13 21.14
CA TYR A 306 -5.23 1.86 21.63
C TYR A 306 -4.80 0.46 21.23
N LEU A 307 -3.81 0.35 20.34
CA LEU A 307 -3.26 -0.93 19.88
C LEU A 307 -2.17 -1.39 20.84
N LEU A 308 -2.45 -2.49 21.55
CA LEU A 308 -1.51 -3.19 22.41
C LEU A 308 -0.41 -3.79 21.53
N ASP A 309 -0.82 -4.58 20.53
CA ASP A 309 0.01 -5.19 19.50
C ASP A 309 -0.53 -4.83 18.12
N ALA A 310 0.33 -4.60 17.17
CA ALA A 310 0.05 -4.51 15.75
C ALA A 310 1.36 -4.85 15.03
N GLU A 311 1.58 -6.13 14.71
CA GLU A 311 2.87 -6.61 14.27
C GLU A 311 2.76 -7.70 13.21
N TYR A 312 3.81 -7.83 12.43
CA TYR A 312 4.00 -8.96 11.53
C TYR A 312 4.38 -10.19 12.38
N GLU A 313 3.45 -11.13 12.55
CA GLU A 313 3.74 -12.39 13.23
C GLU A 313 4.69 -13.26 12.40
N ARG A 314 4.61 -13.15 11.06
CA ARG A 314 5.53 -13.77 10.10
C ARG A 314 5.63 -12.91 8.83
N TYR A 315 6.83 -12.38 8.53
CA TYR A 315 7.11 -11.68 7.26
C TYR A 315 8.59 -11.76 6.91
N THR A 316 9.01 -12.85 6.29
CA THR A 316 10.43 -13.18 6.03
C THR A 316 10.97 -12.69 4.69
N ASN A 317 10.10 -12.22 3.79
CA ASN A 317 10.42 -11.76 2.43
C ASN A 317 10.03 -10.30 2.17
N ALA A 318 10.02 -9.47 3.22
CA ALA A 318 9.71 -8.06 3.09
C ALA A 318 10.72 -7.33 2.19
N PRO A 319 10.32 -6.25 1.49
CA PRO A 319 11.25 -5.43 0.75
C PRO A 319 12.28 -4.80 1.68
N CYS A 320 13.52 -4.68 1.21
CA CYS A 320 14.57 -4.02 1.97
C CYS A 320 14.39 -2.51 1.97
N ASP A 321 14.72 -1.88 3.09
CA ASP A 321 14.93 -0.44 3.10
C ASP A 321 16.26 -0.05 2.44
N ASP A 322 16.36 1.18 1.91
CA ASP A 322 17.53 1.66 1.15
C ASP A 322 18.83 1.69 1.96
N LEU A 323 18.76 1.69 3.28
CA LEU A 323 19.92 1.75 4.19
C LEU A 323 20.37 0.36 4.64
N ASN A 324 19.59 -0.67 4.38
CA ASN A 324 19.85 -2.02 4.87
C ASN A 324 20.98 -2.69 4.10
N GLN A 325 22.15 -2.76 4.72
CA GLN A 325 23.35 -3.39 4.18
C GLN A 325 23.55 -4.83 4.65
N SER A 326 22.49 -5.48 5.14
CA SER A 326 22.56 -6.89 5.52
C SER A 326 22.86 -7.79 4.29
N SER A 327 23.49 -8.91 4.54
CA SER A 327 23.78 -9.88 3.46
C SER A 327 22.50 -10.41 2.80
N GLN A 328 21.41 -10.50 3.54
CA GLN A 328 20.10 -10.88 3.00
C GLN A 328 19.60 -9.84 2.00
N CYS A 329 19.62 -8.56 2.35
CA CYS A 329 19.23 -7.49 1.45
C CYS A 329 20.14 -7.37 0.23
N LEU A 330 21.46 -7.45 0.41
CA LEU A 330 22.40 -7.30 -0.69
C LEU A 330 22.37 -8.48 -1.70
N ILE A 331 21.97 -9.67 -1.25
CA ILE A 331 21.97 -10.89 -2.09
C ILE A 331 20.55 -11.24 -2.57
N ALA A 332 19.58 -11.25 -1.67
CA ALA A 332 18.20 -11.69 -1.94
C ALA A 332 17.24 -10.53 -2.22
N GLY A 333 17.59 -9.29 -1.89
CA GLY A 333 16.71 -8.12 -2.02
C GLY A 333 15.56 -8.10 -1.02
N THR A 334 15.59 -8.97 0.01
CA THR A 334 14.53 -9.09 1.01
C THR A 334 15.07 -9.03 2.43
N GLN A 335 14.22 -8.65 3.38
CA GLN A 335 14.50 -8.65 4.82
C GLN A 335 13.42 -9.39 5.61
N ASP A 336 13.74 -9.74 6.84
CA ASP A 336 12.80 -10.36 7.78
C ASP A 336 12.24 -9.28 8.73
N LEU A 337 10.96 -9.01 8.64
CA LEU A 337 10.23 -8.08 9.50
C LEU A 337 9.37 -8.80 10.57
N THR A 338 9.56 -10.11 10.75
CA THR A 338 8.87 -10.89 11.79
C THR A 338 9.06 -10.26 13.17
N GLY A 339 7.99 -10.07 13.93
CA GLY A 339 7.98 -9.42 15.25
C GLY A 339 8.13 -7.90 15.20
N ARG A 340 8.15 -7.28 14.02
CA ARG A 340 8.20 -5.82 13.88
C ARG A 340 6.78 -5.26 13.80
N ARG A 341 6.64 -4.02 14.31
CA ARG A 341 5.35 -3.33 14.27
C ARG A 341 4.92 -3.08 12.83
N LEU A 342 3.63 -3.32 12.56
CA LEU A 342 2.99 -3.12 11.26
C LEU A 342 3.15 -1.66 10.79
N ALA A 343 3.54 -1.48 9.52
CA ALA A 343 3.59 -0.16 8.88
C ALA A 343 2.20 0.50 8.89
N GLY A 344 2.16 1.81 9.08
CA GLY A 344 0.92 2.58 9.15
C GLY A 344 0.13 2.45 10.46
N ALA A 345 0.43 1.47 11.32
CA ALA A 345 -0.31 1.21 12.54
C ALA A 345 0.10 2.15 13.69
N ALA A 346 -0.64 3.24 13.88
CA ALA A 346 -0.48 4.12 15.02
C ALA A 346 -0.88 3.39 16.33
N LYS A 347 -0.10 3.58 17.40
CA LYS A 347 -0.40 2.96 18.69
C LYS A 347 -1.66 3.53 19.34
N THR A 348 -1.89 4.82 19.16
CA THR A 348 -3.04 5.54 19.71
C THR A 348 -3.64 6.42 18.63
N THR A 349 -4.96 6.31 18.45
CA THR A 349 -5.75 7.24 17.65
C THR A 349 -6.92 7.72 18.52
N ALA A 350 -7.17 9.03 18.55
CA ALA A 350 -8.25 9.60 19.33
C ALA A 350 -8.99 10.69 18.56
N THR A 351 -10.30 10.75 18.76
CA THR A 351 -11.16 11.79 18.22
C THR A 351 -11.99 12.40 19.34
N SER A 352 -12.27 13.68 19.26
CA SER A 352 -13.18 14.36 20.18
C SER A 352 -13.88 15.49 19.45
N THR A 353 -15.21 15.55 19.55
CA THR A 353 -16.04 16.61 18.97
C THR A 353 -16.99 17.14 20.01
N ALA A 354 -17.00 18.46 20.22
CA ALA A 354 -17.96 19.14 21.06
C ALA A 354 -18.78 20.13 20.21
N THR A 355 -20.10 20.08 20.35
CA THR A 355 -21.01 20.99 19.65
C THR A 355 -21.93 21.66 20.67
N TRP A 356 -21.98 22.97 20.62
CA TRP A 356 -22.92 23.80 21.38
C TRP A 356 -23.97 24.37 20.43
N PHE A 357 -25.25 24.11 20.73
CA PHE A 357 -26.42 24.62 20.01
C PHE A 357 -27.06 25.74 20.83
N PHE A 358 -27.51 26.79 20.16
CA PHE A 358 -28.16 27.91 20.82
C PHE A 358 -29.23 28.53 19.93
N PRO A 359 -30.38 28.97 20.50
CA PRO A 359 -31.38 29.68 19.75
C PRO A 359 -30.94 31.11 19.47
N LEU A 360 -31.24 31.62 18.28
CA LEU A 360 -30.96 33.00 17.88
C LEU A 360 -32.25 33.87 17.82
N GLY A 361 -33.40 33.28 18.17
CA GLY A 361 -34.71 33.90 18.07
C GLY A 361 -35.27 33.93 16.65
N ASN A 362 -36.57 34.19 16.50
CA ASN A 362 -37.28 34.26 15.21
C ASN A 362 -37.11 32.97 14.36
N ASP A 363 -37.27 31.81 14.97
CA ASP A 363 -37.15 30.50 14.31
C ASP A 363 -35.74 30.23 13.69
N TRP A 364 -34.69 30.85 14.26
CA TRP A 364 -33.32 30.62 13.88
C TRP A 364 -32.52 29.93 15.00
N GLY A 365 -31.72 28.95 14.60
CA GLY A 365 -30.78 28.28 15.47
C GLY A 365 -29.33 28.51 15.03
N GLY A 366 -28.42 28.37 15.97
CA GLY A 366 -26.98 28.43 15.71
C GLY A 366 -26.22 27.32 16.41
N PHE A 367 -25.01 27.07 15.98
CA PHE A 367 -24.10 26.14 16.64
C PHE A 367 -22.64 26.60 16.54
N VAL A 368 -21.84 26.15 17.49
CA VAL A 368 -20.37 26.19 17.47
C VAL A 368 -19.89 24.75 17.69
N ARG A 369 -18.97 24.30 16.86
CA ARG A 369 -18.36 22.97 16.94
C ARG A 369 -16.85 23.07 16.95
N GLY A 370 -16.22 22.35 17.86
CA GLY A 370 -14.78 22.10 17.89
C GLY A 370 -14.49 20.60 17.72
N GLU A 371 -13.47 20.25 16.96
CA GLU A 371 -13.07 18.88 16.70
C GLU A 371 -11.57 18.74 16.89
N VAL A 372 -11.13 17.65 17.50
CA VAL A 372 -9.73 17.27 17.65
C VAL A 372 -9.56 15.84 17.13
N PHE A 373 -8.58 15.65 16.30
CA PHE A 373 -8.06 14.34 15.90
C PHE A 373 -6.62 14.23 16.36
N TYR A 374 -6.25 13.14 17.01
CA TYR A 374 -4.88 12.82 17.43
C TYR A 374 -4.48 11.45 16.91
N THR A 375 -3.24 11.33 16.46
CA THR A 375 -2.61 10.04 16.14
C THR A 375 -1.17 10.02 16.66
N SER A 376 -0.75 8.89 17.24
CA SER A 376 0.65 8.70 17.64
C SER A 376 1.54 8.45 16.42
N GLY A 377 2.85 8.57 16.60
CA GLY A 377 3.83 8.31 15.56
C GLY A 377 3.76 6.89 14.99
N ARG A 378 4.10 6.76 13.69
CA ARG A 378 4.12 5.49 12.96
C ARG A 378 5.08 5.53 11.79
N ASN A 379 5.59 4.38 11.38
CA ASN A 379 6.33 4.26 10.13
C ASN A 379 5.34 4.23 8.95
N LEU A 380 5.62 4.97 7.88
CA LEU A 380 4.76 5.11 6.70
C LEU A 380 5.18 4.20 5.52
N GLY A 381 6.34 3.54 5.59
CA GLY A 381 6.86 2.65 4.56
C GLY A 381 6.69 1.18 4.91
N GLY A 382 6.23 0.35 3.96
CA GLY A 382 6.11 -1.11 4.14
C GLY A 382 7.43 -1.82 4.37
N ASP A 383 8.55 -1.18 4.01
CA ASP A 383 9.92 -1.63 4.24
C ASP A 383 10.45 -1.29 5.64
N LEU A 384 9.69 -0.56 6.44
CA LEU A 384 10.03 -0.04 7.77
C LEU A 384 11.34 0.76 7.82
N ASP A 385 11.72 1.44 6.74
CA ASP A 385 12.86 2.37 6.75
C ASP A 385 12.71 3.36 7.91
N PRO A 386 13.72 3.47 8.80
CA PRO A 386 13.64 4.32 10.00
C PRO A 386 13.53 5.82 9.69
N ARG A 387 13.76 6.24 8.45
CA ARG A 387 13.58 7.62 8.00
C ARG A 387 12.12 7.94 7.63
N LYS A 388 11.30 6.92 7.32
CA LYS A 388 9.89 7.04 6.93
C LYS A 388 8.97 7.05 8.15
N VAL A 389 9.33 7.83 9.17
CA VAL A 389 8.55 7.92 10.42
C VAL A 389 7.86 9.26 10.51
N GLN A 390 6.53 9.23 10.48
CA GLN A 390 5.71 10.36 10.87
C GLN A 390 5.57 10.40 12.40
N GLU A 391 6.00 11.47 13.02
CA GLU A 391 5.78 11.73 14.44
C GLU A 391 4.28 11.88 14.75
N GLY A 392 3.92 11.72 16.03
CA GLY A 392 2.53 11.91 16.46
C GLY A 392 2.09 13.35 16.32
N PHE A 393 0.85 13.58 15.88
CA PHE A 393 0.32 14.92 15.69
C PHE A 393 -1.16 15.02 16.06
N ALA A 394 -1.66 16.27 16.18
CA ALA A 394 -3.06 16.57 16.42
C ALA A 394 -3.58 17.60 15.39
N LEU A 395 -4.76 17.35 14.85
CA LEU A 395 -5.48 18.27 13.97
C LEU A 395 -6.65 18.90 14.74
N PHE A 396 -6.77 20.21 14.63
CA PHE A 396 -7.86 20.98 15.24
C PHE A 396 -8.73 21.57 14.16
N ASN A 397 -10.03 21.27 14.21
CA ASN A 397 -11.02 21.83 13.32
C ASN A 397 -12.06 22.58 14.13
N ALA A 398 -12.63 23.62 13.55
CA ALA A 398 -13.76 24.31 14.15
C ALA A 398 -14.75 24.78 13.09
N SER A 399 -16.00 24.87 13.49
CA SER A 399 -17.02 25.48 12.66
C SER A 399 -18.06 26.19 13.51
N PHE A 400 -18.68 27.20 12.96
CA PHE A 400 -19.89 27.81 13.50
C PHE A 400 -20.88 28.04 12.38
N GLY A 401 -22.15 27.94 12.70
CA GLY A 401 -23.19 28.11 11.71
C GLY A 401 -24.49 28.59 12.33
N PHE A 402 -25.38 29.09 11.49
CA PHE A 402 -26.71 29.47 11.84
C PHE A 402 -27.66 29.29 10.66
N GLY A 403 -28.93 29.15 10.93
CA GLY A 403 -29.95 28.95 9.90
C GLY A 403 -31.34 28.86 10.47
N ALA A 404 -32.30 28.59 9.61
CA ALA A 404 -33.67 28.36 10.01
C ALA A 404 -33.83 27.05 10.80
N GLU A 405 -34.68 27.02 11.83
CA GLU A 405 -34.91 25.79 12.62
C GLU A 405 -35.58 24.68 11.81
N ASP A 406 -36.33 25.03 10.75
CA ASP A 406 -36.90 24.07 9.80
C ASP A 406 -35.92 23.53 8.77
N GLU A 407 -34.62 23.89 8.90
CA GLU A 407 -33.52 23.52 7.99
C GLU A 407 -33.71 23.98 6.54
N SER A 408 -34.63 24.89 6.24
CA SER A 408 -34.86 25.40 4.88
C SER A 408 -33.63 26.11 4.30
N TRP A 409 -32.84 26.75 5.16
CA TRP A 409 -31.54 27.29 4.83
C TRP A 409 -30.59 27.27 6.01
N GLY A 410 -29.27 27.24 5.70
CA GLY A 410 -28.24 27.33 6.72
C GLY A 410 -26.91 27.85 6.13
N LEU A 411 -26.20 28.63 6.92
CA LEU A 411 -24.89 29.16 6.61
C LEU A 411 -23.89 28.66 7.64
N GLN A 412 -22.80 28.03 7.17
CA GLN A 412 -21.75 27.50 8.02
C GLN A 412 -20.40 28.08 7.59
N PHE A 413 -19.61 28.55 8.54
CA PHE A 413 -18.20 28.88 8.40
C PHE A 413 -17.38 27.78 9.06
N TRP A 414 -16.33 27.34 8.39
CA TRP A 414 -15.51 26.25 8.89
C TRP A 414 -14.03 26.48 8.61
N GLY A 415 -13.19 25.92 9.48
CA GLY A 415 -11.75 25.84 9.30
C GLY A 415 -11.26 24.46 9.69
N ARG A 416 -10.37 23.92 8.90
CA ARG A 416 -9.70 22.64 9.11
C ARG A 416 -8.22 22.85 9.28
N ASN A 417 -7.60 21.96 10.07
CA ASN A 417 -6.19 22.04 10.42
C ASN A 417 -5.79 23.46 10.90
N LEU A 418 -6.51 23.97 11.90
CA LEU A 418 -6.38 25.35 12.37
C LEU A 418 -4.98 25.66 12.92
N ALA A 419 -4.29 24.65 13.45
CA ALA A 419 -2.91 24.76 13.93
C ALA A 419 -1.88 24.84 12.79
N ASP A 420 -2.30 24.58 11.53
CA ASP A 420 -1.42 24.45 10.35
C ASP A 420 -0.34 23.38 10.54
N GLU A 421 -0.76 22.25 11.11
CA GLU A 421 0.12 21.11 11.33
C GLU A 421 0.57 20.53 10.00
N GLU A 422 1.87 20.38 9.82
CA GLU A 422 2.47 19.73 8.65
C GLU A 422 2.73 18.26 8.96
N TYR A 423 2.14 17.37 8.18
CA TYR A 423 2.28 15.93 8.36
C TYR A 423 2.28 15.20 7.03
N LEU A 424 2.81 13.98 7.04
CA LEU A 424 2.81 13.09 5.88
C LEU A 424 1.78 11.96 6.06
N VAL A 425 1.13 11.59 4.96
CA VAL A 425 0.18 10.47 4.93
C VAL A 425 0.78 9.21 4.32
N GLY A 426 1.90 9.32 3.60
CA GLY A 426 2.65 8.20 3.03
C GLY A 426 4.04 8.64 2.61
N GLU A 427 5.00 7.73 2.67
CA GLU A 427 6.39 7.92 2.22
C GLU A 427 6.90 6.69 1.49
N PHE A 428 7.69 6.90 0.46
CA PHE A 428 8.33 5.85 -0.32
C PHE A 428 9.67 6.33 -0.89
N SER A 429 10.53 5.40 -1.26
CA SER A 429 11.85 5.69 -1.86
C SER A 429 11.69 6.34 -3.23
N SER A 430 12.56 7.29 -3.56
CA SER A 430 12.51 7.98 -4.87
C SER A 430 13.01 7.07 -5.99
N VAL A 431 12.31 7.06 -7.12
CA VAL A 431 12.69 6.30 -8.30
C VAL A 431 14.07 6.74 -8.81
N GLY A 432 15.00 5.79 -8.95
CA GLY A 432 16.35 6.03 -9.47
C GLY A 432 17.24 6.94 -8.64
N GLN A 433 16.86 7.25 -7.38
CA GLN A 433 17.60 8.10 -6.46
C GLN A 433 17.73 7.43 -5.08
N PRO A 434 18.53 6.38 -4.95
CA PRO A 434 18.70 5.67 -3.68
C PRO A 434 19.06 6.64 -2.54
N GLY A 435 18.39 6.48 -1.41
CA GLY A 435 18.57 7.33 -0.25
C GLY A 435 17.72 8.61 -0.22
N SER A 436 17.02 8.96 -1.30
CA SER A 436 16.02 10.02 -1.34
C SER A 436 14.63 9.48 -1.10
N LEU A 437 13.76 10.26 -0.46
CA LEU A 437 12.39 9.91 -0.14
C LEU A 437 11.42 10.87 -0.79
N ASN A 438 10.26 10.36 -1.20
CA ASN A 438 9.08 11.13 -1.59
C ASN A 438 8.01 10.96 -0.52
N GLY A 439 7.28 12.03 -0.24
CA GLY A 439 6.19 12.02 0.74
C GLY A 439 4.93 12.67 0.18
N TYR A 440 3.78 12.16 0.60
CA TYR A 440 2.49 12.78 0.36
C TYR A 440 2.12 13.64 1.56
N PRO A 441 2.11 14.98 1.44
CA PRO A 441 1.69 15.86 2.55
C PRO A 441 0.20 15.70 2.81
N GLY A 442 -0.18 15.83 4.06
CA GLY A 442 -1.57 15.98 4.48
C GLY A 442 -2.15 17.33 4.10
N ASP A 443 -3.46 17.48 4.30
CA ASP A 443 -4.16 18.72 3.96
C ASP A 443 -3.64 19.90 4.80
N PRO A 444 -3.28 21.02 4.18
CA PRO A 444 -2.91 22.23 4.89
C PRO A 444 -4.13 22.87 5.57
N ARG A 445 -3.90 23.93 6.33
CA ARG A 445 -4.99 24.72 6.90
C ARG A 445 -5.89 25.28 5.80
N THR A 446 -7.18 25.00 5.90
CA THR A 446 -8.20 25.44 4.95
C THR A 446 -9.38 26.10 5.67
N TYR A 447 -10.03 27.02 4.98
CA TYR A 447 -11.24 27.70 5.46
C TYR A 447 -12.29 27.70 4.37
N GLY A 448 -13.55 27.69 4.78
CA GLY A 448 -14.64 27.76 3.84
C GLY A 448 -15.94 28.26 4.42
N VAL A 449 -16.85 28.55 3.51
CA VAL A 449 -18.23 28.92 3.80
C VAL A 449 -19.14 27.98 3.01
N THR A 450 -20.12 27.41 3.69
CA THR A 450 -21.12 26.54 3.08
C THR A 450 -22.50 27.13 3.26
N LEU A 451 -23.19 27.42 2.16
CA LEU A 451 -24.60 27.75 2.13
C LEU A 451 -25.39 26.49 1.76
N ARG A 452 -26.35 26.11 2.60
CA ARG A 452 -27.26 25.00 2.35
C ARG A 452 -28.65 25.55 2.15
N LEU A 453 -29.31 25.16 1.08
CA LEU A 453 -30.71 25.49 0.78
C LEU A 453 -31.46 24.18 0.56
N ARG A 454 -32.56 23.98 1.24
CA ARG A 454 -33.45 22.81 1.14
C ARG A 454 -34.81 23.26 0.64
N ARG A 455 -35.32 22.59 -0.39
CA ARG A 455 -36.67 22.79 -0.92
C ARG A 455 -37.63 21.79 -0.29
#